data_c0e503a56cd1f06c4b7de8f69ba1f1e0
#
_entry.id   c0e503a56cd1f06c4b7de8f69ba1f1e0
#
_cell.length_a   1.000
_cell.length_b   1.000
_cell.length_c   1.000
_cell.angle_alpha   90.00
_cell.angle_beta   90.00
_cell.angle_gamma   90.00
#
_symmetry.space_group_name_H-M   'P 1'
#
loop_
_entity.id
_entity.type
_entity.pdbx_description
1 polymer ?
#
loop_
_entity_poly.entity_id
_entity_poly.type
_entity_poly.pdbx_seq_one_letter_code
_entity_poly.pdbx_strand_id
1 'polypeptide(L)'
;MVGNPIRPASTLPEEPTQASRFGKARSAQSGALLEDYVELISDLLTSDGEARPIDIARRLGVAHATAIKTIGRLKREGLAVAKPYRGVFLTETGESLASRVRARHRVVVDLLLAVGVPFESAESDAEGIEHHVS
;
A
#
# COMPACT_ATOMS: atom_id res chain seq x y z
N MET A 1 17.69 8.67 -31.81
CA MET A 1 18.45 8.55 -30.90
C MET A 1 18.07 7.71 -29.87
N VAL A 2 18.83 7.55 -29.28
CA VAL A 2 18.89 6.69 -28.44
C VAL A 2 18.69 7.17 -27.11
N GLY A 3 17.83 6.75 -26.39
CA GLY A 3 17.73 7.01 -25.01
C GLY A 3 18.95 6.50 -24.26
N ASN A 4 18.77 6.14 -23.05
CA ASN A 4 19.84 5.53 -22.30
C ASN A 4 20.20 4.18 -22.92
N PRO A 5 21.47 3.90 -23.11
CA PRO A 5 21.86 2.58 -23.58
C PRO A 5 21.44 1.52 -22.56
N ILE A 6 21.06 0.36 -23.08
CA ILE A 6 20.75 -0.77 -22.22
C ILE A 6 22.05 -1.24 -21.58
N ARG A 7 22.03 -1.32 -20.25
CA ARG A 7 23.18 -1.78 -19.49
C ARG A 7 23.39 -3.28 -19.73
N PRO A 8 24.63 -3.72 -20.05
CA PRO A 8 24.92 -5.14 -20.16
C PRO A 8 24.57 -5.88 -18.86
N ALA A 9 24.06 -7.10 -18.97
CA ALA A 9 23.66 -7.90 -17.82
C ALA A 9 24.79 -8.16 -16.82
N SER A 10 26.04 -8.18 -17.33
CA SER A 10 27.22 -8.39 -16.50
C SER A 10 27.70 -7.14 -15.77
N THR A 11 27.11 -5.98 -16.06
CA THR A 11 27.54 -4.72 -15.44
C THR A 11 26.70 -4.43 -14.21
N LEU A 12 27.33 -4.42 -13.04
CA LEU A 12 26.66 -4.08 -11.79
C LEU A 12 26.67 -2.57 -11.56
N PRO A 13 25.65 -2.02 -10.92
CA PRO A 13 25.71 -0.65 -10.40
C PRO A 13 26.81 -0.51 -9.37
N GLU A 14 27.26 0.71 -9.11
CA GLU A 14 28.15 0.96 -7.99
C GLU A 14 27.47 0.53 -6.68
N GLU A 15 28.27 0.05 -5.73
CA GLU A 15 27.72 -0.47 -4.46
C GLU A 15 26.81 0.50 -3.71
N PRO A 16 27.16 1.80 -3.52
CA PRO A 16 26.25 2.72 -2.84
C PRO A 16 24.93 2.91 -3.58
N THR A 17 24.95 2.94 -4.92
CA THR A 17 23.75 3.06 -5.73
C THR A 17 22.88 1.83 -5.61
N GLN A 18 23.47 0.65 -5.70
CA GLN A 18 22.75 -0.61 -5.57
C GLN A 18 22.15 -0.77 -4.18
N ALA A 19 22.92 -0.48 -3.13
CA ALA A 19 22.43 -0.52 -1.76
C ALA A 19 21.26 0.44 -1.53
N SER A 20 21.32 1.64 -2.09
CA SER A 20 20.25 2.63 -2.02
C SER A 20 18.96 2.12 -2.68
N ARG A 21 19.08 1.49 -3.85
CA ARG A 21 17.91 0.91 -4.56
C ARG A 21 17.28 -0.21 -3.78
N PHE A 22 18.05 -1.12 -3.21
CA PHE A 22 17.52 -2.19 -2.37
C PHE A 22 16.88 -1.64 -1.08
N GLY A 23 17.49 -0.64 -0.49
CA GLY A 23 16.95 0.04 0.69
C GLY A 23 15.60 0.69 0.41
N LYS A 24 15.47 1.36 -0.73
CA LYS A 24 14.20 1.97 -1.16
C LYS A 24 13.12 0.91 -1.35
N ALA A 25 13.45 -0.20 -2.00
CA ALA A 25 12.49 -1.30 -2.20
C ALA A 25 12.03 -1.91 -0.88
N ARG A 26 12.95 -2.13 0.07
CA ARG A 26 12.59 -2.65 1.39
C ARG A 26 11.69 -1.68 2.16
N SER A 27 11.97 -0.38 2.08
CA SER A 27 11.14 0.63 2.72
C SER A 27 9.73 0.66 2.13
N ALA A 28 9.61 0.55 0.81
CA ALA A 28 8.33 0.49 0.13
C ALA A 28 7.52 -0.74 0.56
N GLN A 29 8.15 -1.90 0.67
CA GLN A 29 7.49 -3.12 1.14
C GLN A 29 7.01 -2.99 2.59
N SER A 30 7.82 -2.39 3.46
CA SER A 30 7.43 -2.16 4.85
C SER A 30 6.23 -1.21 4.95
N GLY A 31 6.17 -0.18 4.10
CA GLY A 31 5.06 0.76 4.06
C GLY A 31 3.81 0.20 3.43
N ALA A 32 3.94 -0.71 2.46
CA ALA A 32 2.81 -1.28 1.73
C ALA A 32 1.76 -1.90 2.64
N LEU A 33 2.21 -2.60 3.67
CA LEU A 33 1.30 -3.23 4.64
C LEU A 33 0.42 -2.20 5.34
N LEU A 34 0.99 -1.11 5.81
CA LEU A 34 0.24 -0.04 6.49
C LEU A 34 -0.70 0.66 5.51
N GLU A 35 -0.26 0.86 4.27
CA GLU A 35 -1.08 1.47 3.23
C GLU A 35 -2.31 0.63 2.92
N ASP A 36 -2.15 -0.69 2.81
CA ASP A 36 -3.28 -1.61 2.60
C ASP A 36 -4.28 -1.52 3.74
N TYR A 37 -3.81 -1.48 4.98
CA TYR A 37 -4.69 -1.40 6.14
C TYR A 37 -5.46 -0.08 6.19
N VAL A 38 -4.79 1.06 5.99
CA VAL A 38 -5.49 2.35 6.07
C VAL A 38 -6.51 2.50 4.94
N GLU A 39 -6.21 2.00 3.75
CA GLU A 39 -7.15 2.03 2.65
C GLU A 39 -8.39 1.20 2.96
N LEU A 40 -8.20 -0.04 3.43
CA LEU A 40 -9.32 -0.91 3.78
C LEU A 40 -10.14 -0.34 4.94
N ILE A 41 -9.50 0.18 5.97
CA ILE A 41 -10.21 0.80 7.10
C ILE A 41 -11.05 1.97 6.62
N SER A 42 -10.48 2.83 5.77
CA SER A 42 -11.20 3.95 5.19
C SER A 42 -12.41 3.48 4.38
N ASP A 43 -12.26 2.44 3.58
CA ASP A 43 -13.35 1.86 2.81
C ASP A 43 -14.46 1.31 3.69
N LEU A 44 -14.10 0.58 4.75
CA LEU A 44 -15.08 0.02 5.69
C LEU A 44 -15.83 1.13 6.43
N LEU A 45 -15.15 2.18 6.86
CA LEU A 45 -15.78 3.30 7.53
C LEU A 45 -16.76 4.02 6.61
N THR A 46 -16.44 4.13 5.34
CA THR A 46 -17.31 4.77 4.35
C THR A 46 -18.51 3.90 4.00
N SER A 47 -18.32 2.60 3.80
CA SER A 47 -19.41 1.71 3.36
C SER A 47 -20.27 1.20 4.51
N ASP A 48 -19.65 0.82 5.63
CA ASP A 48 -20.32 0.12 6.72
C ASP A 48 -20.45 0.98 7.99
N GLY A 49 -19.76 2.12 8.04
CA GLY A 49 -19.74 2.98 9.22
C GLY A 49 -18.85 2.48 10.35
N GLU A 50 -18.27 1.30 10.22
CA GLU A 50 -17.37 0.75 11.21
C GLU A 50 -16.31 -0.17 10.58
N ALA A 51 -15.17 -0.25 11.23
CA ALA A 51 -14.07 -1.12 10.83
C ALA A 51 -13.62 -1.94 12.05
N ARG A 52 -14.06 -3.18 12.11
CA ARG A 52 -13.72 -4.08 13.21
C ARG A 52 -12.52 -4.94 12.85
N PRO A 53 -11.63 -5.24 13.81
CA PRO A 53 -10.44 -6.05 13.52
C PRO A 53 -10.75 -7.38 12.84
N ILE A 54 -11.84 -8.05 13.22
CA ILE A 54 -12.22 -9.33 12.62
C ILE A 54 -12.58 -9.17 11.14
N ASP A 55 -13.25 -8.10 10.78
CA ASP A 55 -13.63 -7.83 9.39
C ASP A 55 -12.41 -7.42 8.57
N ILE A 56 -11.51 -6.65 9.16
CA ILE A 56 -10.25 -6.27 8.53
C ILE A 56 -9.43 -7.52 8.23
N ALA A 57 -9.28 -8.41 9.20
CA ALA A 57 -8.54 -9.65 9.05
C ALA A 57 -9.12 -10.53 7.94
N ARG A 58 -10.43 -10.69 7.93
CA ARG A 58 -11.11 -11.52 6.93
C ARG A 58 -10.91 -10.96 5.52
N ARG A 59 -11.07 -9.66 5.33
CA ARG A 59 -10.95 -9.04 4.01
C ARG A 59 -9.52 -9.02 3.49
N LEU A 60 -8.54 -8.93 4.38
CA LEU A 60 -7.13 -9.00 3.99
C LEU A 60 -6.62 -10.44 3.88
N GLY A 61 -7.41 -11.42 4.34
CA GLY A 61 -6.99 -12.82 4.28
C GLY A 61 -5.88 -13.14 5.27
N VAL A 62 -5.88 -12.49 6.44
CA VAL A 62 -4.88 -12.73 7.49
C VAL A 62 -5.55 -13.21 8.77
N ALA A 63 -4.75 -13.80 9.67
CA ALA A 63 -5.25 -14.20 10.98
C ALA A 63 -5.65 -12.98 11.82
N HIS A 64 -6.65 -13.16 12.67
CA HIS A 64 -7.12 -12.08 13.55
C HIS A 64 -5.97 -11.51 14.40
N ALA A 65 -5.12 -12.38 14.96
CA ALA A 65 -3.97 -11.94 15.74
C ALA A 65 -2.99 -11.08 14.92
N THR A 66 -2.80 -11.39 13.64
CA THR A 66 -1.97 -10.62 12.74
C THR A 66 -2.57 -9.23 12.51
N ALA A 67 -3.87 -9.17 12.29
CA ALA A 67 -4.57 -7.89 12.11
C ALA A 67 -4.46 -7.02 13.37
N ILE A 68 -4.66 -7.60 14.55
CA ILE A 68 -4.52 -6.89 15.84
C ILE A 68 -3.11 -6.30 15.98
N LYS A 69 -2.09 -7.07 15.64
CA LYS A 69 -0.70 -6.61 15.72
C LYS A 69 -0.44 -5.42 14.79
N THR A 70 -0.91 -5.50 13.56
CA THR A 70 -0.71 -4.43 12.58
C THR A 70 -1.52 -3.19 12.93
N ILE A 71 -2.74 -3.35 13.42
CA ILE A 71 -3.55 -2.23 13.92
C ILE A 71 -2.83 -1.54 15.08
N GLY A 72 -2.20 -2.32 15.95
CA GLY A 72 -1.36 -1.76 17.03
C GLY A 72 -0.22 -0.90 16.48
N ARG A 73 0.40 -1.33 15.39
CA ARG A 73 1.43 -0.53 14.71
C ARG A 73 0.85 0.75 14.12
N LEU A 74 -0.31 0.68 13.49
CA LEU A 74 -1.00 1.87 12.96
C LEU A 74 -1.25 2.90 14.07
N LYS A 75 -1.67 2.43 15.25
CA LYS A 75 -1.88 3.32 16.40
C LYS A 75 -0.59 4.00 16.84
N ARG A 76 0.49 3.23 16.94
CA ARG A 76 1.79 3.77 17.34
C ARG A 76 2.31 4.81 16.36
N GLU A 77 2.04 4.64 15.09
CA GLU A 77 2.47 5.58 14.05
C GLU A 77 1.48 6.73 13.84
N GLY A 78 0.46 6.83 14.66
CA GLY A 78 -0.49 7.95 14.61
C GLY A 78 -1.46 7.90 13.44
N LEU A 79 -1.66 6.74 12.83
CA LEU A 79 -2.53 6.58 11.66
C LEU A 79 -3.94 6.14 12.04
N ALA A 80 -4.10 5.49 13.19
CA ALA A 80 -5.37 4.95 13.62
C ALA A 80 -5.59 5.12 15.13
N VAL A 81 -6.84 5.10 15.52
CA VAL A 81 -7.27 5.07 16.93
C VAL A 81 -8.35 4.01 17.08
N ALA A 82 -8.48 3.44 18.27
CA ALA A 82 -9.58 2.52 18.59
C ALA A 82 -10.51 3.18 19.58
N LYS A 83 -11.80 2.94 19.42
CA LYS A 83 -12.83 3.39 20.35
C LYS A 83 -13.54 2.19 20.94
N PRO A 84 -13.79 2.17 22.26
CA PRO A 84 -14.48 1.03 22.89
C PRO A 84 -15.79 0.72 22.19
N TYR A 85 -16.02 -0.56 21.88
CA TYR A 85 -17.23 -1.07 21.22
C TYR A 85 -17.50 -0.55 19.82
N ARG A 86 -16.64 0.29 19.26
CA ARG A 86 -16.88 0.91 17.96
C ARG A 86 -15.86 0.54 16.90
N GLY A 87 -14.80 -0.16 17.28
CA GLY A 87 -13.76 -0.62 16.36
C GLY A 87 -12.66 0.41 16.14
N VAL A 88 -12.10 0.38 14.94
CA VAL A 88 -10.93 1.17 14.56
C VAL A 88 -11.36 2.36 13.70
N PHE A 89 -10.75 3.51 13.93
CA PHE A 89 -10.95 4.72 13.15
C PHE A 89 -9.61 5.24 12.68
N LEU A 90 -9.59 5.97 11.58
CA LEU A 90 -8.38 6.62 11.10
C LEU A 90 -8.27 8.02 11.70
N THR A 91 -7.04 8.42 11.97
CA THR A 91 -6.72 9.81 12.28
C THR A 91 -6.76 10.63 10.99
N GLU A 92 -6.64 11.95 11.10
CA GLU A 92 -6.52 12.81 9.93
C GLU A 92 -5.32 12.38 9.06
N THR A 93 -4.19 12.04 9.69
CA THR A 93 -3.01 11.52 9.00
C THR A 93 -3.29 10.20 8.31
N GLY A 94 -4.03 9.30 8.95
CA GLY A 94 -4.43 8.03 8.35
C GLY A 94 -5.36 8.22 7.15
N GLU A 95 -6.33 9.11 7.24
CA GLU A 95 -7.24 9.42 6.12
C GLU A 95 -6.48 10.05 4.95
N SER A 96 -5.53 10.92 5.24
CA SER A 96 -4.68 11.53 4.23
C SER A 96 -3.86 10.48 3.49
N LEU A 97 -3.29 9.51 4.23
CA LEU A 97 -2.55 8.41 3.62
C LEU A 97 -3.46 7.56 2.74
N ALA A 98 -4.65 7.20 3.22
CA ALA A 98 -5.61 6.42 2.44
C ALA A 98 -5.98 7.11 1.12
N SER A 99 -6.19 8.43 1.16
CA SER A 99 -6.49 9.21 -0.05
C SER A 99 -5.34 9.20 -1.05
N ARG A 100 -4.10 9.31 -0.57
CA ARG A 100 -2.91 9.24 -1.43
C ARG A 100 -2.74 7.86 -2.07
N VAL A 101 -3.01 6.82 -1.32
CA VAL A 101 -2.92 5.44 -1.82
C VAL A 101 -3.95 5.22 -2.92
N ARG A 102 -5.20 5.67 -2.72
CA ARG A 102 -6.24 5.58 -3.76
C ARG A 102 -5.87 6.35 -5.02
N ALA A 103 -5.32 7.53 -4.87
CA ALA A 103 -4.90 8.34 -6.01
C ALA A 103 -3.79 7.65 -6.79
N ARG A 104 -2.80 7.07 -6.11
CA ARG A 104 -1.74 6.29 -6.76
C ARG A 104 -2.29 5.05 -7.46
N HIS A 105 -3.20 4.34 -6.84
CA HIS A 105 -3.85 3.17 -7.44
C HIS A 105 -4.47 3.55 -8.78
N ARG A 106 -5.26 4.62 -8.81
CA ARG A 106 -5.91 5.09 -10.04
C ARG A 106 -4.90 5.43 -11.13
N VAL A 107 -3.83 6.15 -10.77
CA VAL A 107 -2.78 6.51 -11.73
C VAL A 107 -2.10 5.27 -12.30
N VAL A 108 -1.78 4.29 -11.46
CA VAL A 108 -1.13 3.05 -11.91
C VAL A 108 -2.08 2.24 -12.79
N VAL A 109 -3.34 2.11 -12.43
CA VAL A 109 -4.34 1.43 -13.26
C VAL A 109 -4.45 2.11 -14.62
N ASP A 110 -4.58 3.43 -14.66
CA ASP A 110 -4.69 4.19 -15.90
C ASP A 110 -3.46 3.99 -16.80
N LEU A 111 -2.28 3.99 -16.21
CA LEU A 111 -1.05 3.72 -16.93
C LEU A 111 -1.05 2.33 -17.56
N LEU A 112 -1.40 1.31 -16.79
CA LEU A 112 -1.43 -0.07 -17.27
C LEU A 112 -2.47 -0.24 -18.39
N LEU A 113 -3.64 0.36 -18.25
CA LEU A 113 -4.65 0.36 -19.32
C LEU A 113 -4.13 1.04 -20.58
N ALA A 114 -3.42 2.15 -20.43
CA ALA A 114 -2.89 2.90 -21.56
C ALA A 114 -1.86 2.10 -22.37
N VAL A 115 -1.12 1.20 -21.73
CA VAL A 115 -0.15 0.33 -22.42
C VAL A 115 -0.73 -1.02 -22.84
N GLY A 116 -2.05 -1.19 -22.73
CA GLY A 116 -2.75 -2.36 -23.26
C GLY A 116 -2.99 -3.50 -22.30
N VAL A 117 -2.76 -3.32 -21.00
CA VAL A 117 -3.07 -4.35 -20.00
C VAL A 117 -4.59 -4.44 -19.83
N PRO A 118 -5.19 -5.65 -19.85
CA PRO A 118 -6.62 -5.81 -19.61
C PRO A 118 -7.03 -5.28 -18.23
N PHE A 119 -8.25 -4.76 -18.10
CA PHE A 119 -8.72 -4.12 -16.88
C PHE A 119 -8.52 -4.97 -15.62
N GLU A 120 -8.93 -6.24 -15.65
CA GLU A 120 -8.79 -7.11 -14.48
C GLU A 120 -7.34 -7.30 -14.07
N SER A 121 -6.46 -7.47 -15.06
CA SER A 121 -5.02 -7.59 -14.79
C SER A 121 -4.44 -6.27 -14.27
N ALA A 122 -4.89 -5.14 -14.82
CA ALA A 122 -4.44 -3.82 -14.39
C ALA A 122 -4.81 -3.56 -12.92
N GLU A 123 -6.03 -3.89 -12.53
CA GLU A 123 -6.48 -3.75 -11.15
C GLU A 123 -5.65 -4.61 -10.20
N SER A 124 -5.44 -5.87 -10.56
CA SER A 124 -4.66 -6.80 -9.74
C SER A 124 -3.20 -6.39 -9.62
N ASP A 125 -2.60 -6.00 -10.74
CA ASP A 125 -1.18 -5.62 -10.75
C ASP A 125 -0.95 -4.29 -10.03
N ALA A 126 -1.89 -3.35 -10.15
CA ALA A 126 -1.79 -2.06 -9.49
C ALA A 126 -1.74 -2.20 -7.97
N GLU A 127 -2.44 -3.16 -7.39
CA GLU A 127 -2.40 -3.40 -5.93
C GLU A 127 -0.98 -3.63 -5.41
N GLY A 128 -0.12 -4.23 -6.23
CA GLY A 128 1.29 -4.42 -5.86
C GLY A 128 2.16 -3.23 -6.24
N ILE A 129 2.03 -2.77 -7.47
CA ILE A 129 2.91 -1.74 -8.04
C ILE A 129 2.78 -0.39 -7.34
N GLU A 130 1.56 -0.01 -6.94
CA GLU A 130 1.28 1.31 -6.38
C GLU A 130 2.13 1.66 -5.16
N HIS A 131 2.51 0.66 -4.37
CA HIS A 131 3.29 0.87 -3.16
C HIS A 131 4.77 1.17 -3.44
N HIS A 132 5.21 0.94 -4.66
CA HIS A 132 6.60 1.14 -5.08
C HIS A 132 6.78 2.37 -5.97
N VAL A 133 5.71 3.11 -6.24
CA VAL A 133 5.73 4.33 -7.05
C VAL A 133 5.73 5.54 -6.13
N SER A 134 6.58 6.48 -6.44
CA SER A 134 6.73 7.72 -5.65
C SER A 134 5.55 8.64 -5.75
#